data_22e12f8b4fe98a54a9c3febcfffc9a98
#
_entry.id   22e12f8b4fe98a54a9c3febcfffc9a98
#
_cell.length_a   1.000
_cell.length_b   1.000
_cell.length_c   1.000
_cell.angle_alpha   90.00
_cell.angle_beta   90.00
_cell.angle_gamma   90.00
#
_symmetry.space_group_name_H-M   'P 1'
#
loop_
_entity.id
_entity.type
_entity.pdbx_description
1 polymer ?
#
loop_
_entity_poly.entity_id
_entity_poly.type
_entity_poly.pdbx_seq_one_letter_code
_entity_poly.pdbx_strand_id
1 'polypeptide(L)'
;MPPTDQPAPTALTADDLRRPLGREVTFLQFSSGFCAPCRATRRVLERVVATADGVAHVEVDVADRADLATRFAVDRTPTVVLLDSTGEPVARVTGVPTLAGARAAAQAIRPAPARVHAPR
;
A
#
# COMPACT_ATOMS: atom_id res chain seq x y z
N MET A 1 23.92 23.28 -8.28
CA MET A 1 23.64 22.59 -8.03
C MET A 1 23.05 22.12 -8.11
N PRO A 2 22.85 21.67 -8.18
CA PRO A 2 22.19 21.07 -8.17
C PRO A 2 21.73 20.56 -7.49
N PRO A 3 21.25 20.42 -7.43
CA PRO A 3 20.77 19.95 -6.70
C PRO A 3 20.49 18.88 -6.51
N THR A 4 20.79 18.57 -6.43
CA THR A 4 20.86 17.43 -6.20
C THR A 4 20.39 17.12 -5.01
N ASP A 5 19.95 17.91 -4.37
CA ASP A 5 19.41 17.66 -3.23
C ASP A 5 18.06 17.24 -3.36
N GLN A 6 17.50 17.08 -4.47
CA GLN A 6 16.24 16.58 -4.60
C GLN A 6 16.22 15.21 -4.11
N PRO A 7 15.40 14.81 -3.18
CA PRO A 7 15.32 13.43 -2.73
C PRO A 7 14.87 12.55 -3.87
N ALA A 8 15.26 11.30 -3.82
CA ALA A 8 14.81 10.36 -4.82
C ALA A 8 13.29 10.27 -4.78
N PRO A 9 12.63 10.04 -5.89
CA PRO A 9 11.19 9.88 -5.88
C PRO A 9 10.81 8.75 -4.93
N THR A 10 9.80 8.98 -4.10
CA THR A 10 9.32 7.96 -3.19
C THR A 10 8.13 7.21 -3.74
N ALA A 11 7.48 7.77 -4.75
CA ALA A 11 6.31 7.14 -5.32
C ALA A 11 6.69 5.89 -6.09
N LEU A 12 5.92 4.84 -5.93
CA LEU A 12 6.10 3.61 -6.66
C LEU A 12 5.18 3.60 -7.86
N THR A 13 5.60 2.89 -8.89
CA THR A 13 4.80 2.76 -10.10
C THR A 13 4.36 1.31 -10.26
N ALA A 14 3.43 1.08 -11.17
CA ALA A 14 3.02 -0.27 -11.50
C ALA A 14 4.21 -1.10 -12.00
N ASP A 15 5.14 -0.46 -12.71
CA ASP A 15 6.34 -1.17 -13.15
C ASP A 15 7.21 -1.61 -11.99
N ASP A 16 7.34 -0.77 -10.98
CA ASP A 16 8.12 -1.13 -9.79
C ASP A 16 7.55 -2.36 -9.13
N LEU A 17 6.24 -2.49 -9.09
CA LEU A 17 5.58 -3.59 -8.42
C LEU A 17 5.21 -4.73 -9.36
N ARG A 18 5.32 -4.49 -10.65
CA ARG A 18 4.95 -5.49 -11.68
C ARG A 18 3.48 -5.87 -11.56
N ARG A 19 2.67 -4.96 -11.08
CA ARG A 19 1.24 -5.15 -10.88
C ARG A 19 0.58 -3.79 -10.96
N PRO A 20 -0.66 -3.74 -11.38
CA PRO A 20 -1.36 -2.46 -11.41
C PRO A 20 -1.55 -1.92 -9.99
N LEU A 21 -1.45 -0.63 -9.87
CA LEU A 21 -1.78 0.05 -8.63
C LEU A 21 -3.28 0.30 -8.58
N GLY A 22 -3.79 0.47 -7.38
CA GLY A 22 -5.16 0.90 -7.22
C GLY A 22 -5.32 2.34 -7.70
N ARG A 23 -6.47 2.62 -8.26
CA ARG A 23 -6.75 3.97 -8.74
C ARG A 23 -6.71 4.97 -7.59
N GLU A 24 -7.07 4.55 -6.39
CA GLU A 24 -7.12 5.42 -5.23
C GLU A 24 -6.16 5.02 -4.12
N VAL A 25 -6.06 3.74 -3.81
CA VAL A 25 -5.21 3.25 -2.74
C VAL A 25 -4.63 1.91 -3.14
N THR A 26 -3.39 1.67 -2.77
CA THR A 26 -2.78 0.36 -2.92
C THR A 26 -2.27 -0.10 -1.57
N PHE A 27 -2.66 -1.30 -1.16
CA PHE A 27 -2.04 -1.96 -0.02
C PHE A 27 -0.87 -2.77 -0.55
N LEU A 28 0.33 -2.37 -0.20
CA LEU A 28 1.53 -3.10 -0.57
C LEU A 28 1.94 -3.96 0.62
N GLN A 29 1.72 -5.25 0.51
CA GLN A 29 2.00 -6.18 1.60
C GLN A 29 3.33 -6.86 1.40
N PHE A 30 4.20 -6.73 2.39
CA PHE A 30 5.47 -7.46 2.42
C PHE A 30 5.27 -8.73 3.24
N SER A 31 5.59 -9.86 2.64
CA SER A 31 5.41 -11.17 3.24
C SER A 31 6.69 -11.97 3.17
N SER A 32 6.73 -13.06 3.92
CA SER A 32 7.81 -14.02 3.81
C SER A 32 7.21 -15.41 3.69
N GLY A 33 8.02 -16.39 3.36
CA GLY A 33 7.55 -17.76 3.24
C GLY A 33 7.10 -18.29 4.59
N PHE A 34 6.12 -19.19 4.60
CA PHE A 34 5.65 -19.84 5.82
C PHE A 34 5.21 -18.86 6.90
N CYS A 35 4.51 -17.84 6.50
CA CYS A 35 4.08 -16.79 7.42
C CYS A 35 2.57 -16.85 7.57
N ALA A 36 2.07 -17.46 8.63
CA ALA A 36 0.63 -17.53 8.85
C ALA A 36 0.01 -16.14 9.04
N PRO A 37 0.64 -15.21 9.78
CA PRO A 37 0.08 -13.87 9.86
C PRO A 37 0.03 -13.16 8.50
N CYS A 38 0.96 -13.48 7.60
CA CYS A 38 0.93 -12.90 6.26
C CYS A 38 -0.29 -13.38 5.50
N ARG A 39 -0.64 -14.66 5.65
CA ARG A 39 -1.84 -15.19 5.00
C ARG A 39 -3.10 -14.58 5.59
N ALA A 40 -3.12 -14.37 6.90
CA ALA A 40 -4.26 -13.72 7.53
C ALA A 40 -4.41 -12.29 7.04
N THR A 41 -3.29 -11.57 6.91
CA THR A 41 -3.29 -10.21 6.39
C THR A 41 -3.82 -10.18 4.97
N ARG A 42 -3.35 -11.11 4.13
CA ARG A 42 -3.82 -11.19 2.74
C ARG A 42 -5.35 -11.32 2.70
N ARG A 43 -5.90 -12.19 3.53
CA ARG A 43 -7.36 -12.40 3.53
C ARG A 43 -8.11 -11.14 3.94
N VAL A 44 -7.60 -10.42 4.92
CA VAL A 44 -8.24 -9.18 5.35
C VAL A 44 -8.20 -8.15 4.22
N LEU A 45 -7.04 -7.98 3.60
CA LEU A 45 -6.90 -6.96 2.57
C LEU A 45 -7.69 -7.31 1.32
N GLU A 46 -7.76 -8.59 0.99
CA GLU A 46 -8.57 -9.02 -0.15
C GLU A 46 -10.05 -8.72 0.07
N ARG A 47 -10.51 -8.81 1.31
CA ARG A 47 -11.89 -8.46 1.61
C ARG A 47 -12.15 -6.98 1.44
N VAL A 48 -11.19 -6.13 1.78
CA VAL A 48 -11.33 -4.70 1.56
C VAL A 48 -11.40 -4.42 0.05
N VAL A 49 -10.49 -5.03 -0.70
CA VAL A 49 -10.43 -4.81 -2.14
C VAL A 49 -11.73 -5.26 -2.81
N ALA A 50 -12.31 -6.36 -2.33
CA ALA A 50 -13.51 -6.89 -2.94
C ALA A 50 -14.70 -5.95 -2.86
N THR A 51 -14.69 -5.02 -1.91
CA THR A 51 -15.84 -4.15 -1.69
C THR A 51 -15.52 -2.66 -1.80
N ALA A 52 -14.32 -2.32 -2.26
CA ALA A 52 -13.92 -0.92 -2.34
C ALA A 52 -13.33 -0.64 -3.71
N ASP A 53 -14.03 0.14 -4.50
CA ASP A 53 -13.54 0.52 -5.82
C ASP A 53 -12.24 1.31 -5.68
N GLY A 54 -11.35 1.09 -6.60
CA GLY A 54 -10.11 1.86 -6.65
C GLY A 54 -9.04 1.43 -5.66
N VAL A 55 -9.27 0.33 -4.94
CA VAL A 55 -8.30 -0.18 -3.97
C VAL A 55 -7.70 -1.47 -4.51
N ALA A 56 -6.40 -1.57 -4.49
CA ALA A 56 -5.69 -2.75 -4.94
C ALA A 56 -4.84 -3.33 -3.82
N HIS A 57 -4.52 -4.59 -3.94
CA HIS A 57 -3.64 -5.29 -3.01
C HIS A 57 -2.51 -5.92 -3.82
N VAL A 58 -1.30 -5.58 -3.48
CA VAL A 58 -0.12 -6.14 -4.11
C VAL A 58 0.72 -6.77 -3.01
N GLU A 59 1.02 -8.05 -3.16
CA GLU A 59 1.84 -8.74 -2.17
C GLU A 59 3.19 -9.07 -2.79
N VAL A 60 4.25 -8.76 -2.06
CA VAL A 60 5.60 -9.09 -2.50
C VAL A 60 6.29 -9.88 -1.41
N ASP A 61 7.16 -10.79 -1.82
CA ASP A 61 7.95 -11.58 -0.88
C ASP A 61 9.25 -10.82 -0.65
N VAL A 62 9.63 -10.66 0.62
CA VAL A 62 10.82 -9.88 0.95
C VAL A 62 12.09 -10.50 0.38
N ALA A 63 12.10 -11.82 0.17
CA ALA A 63 13.27 -12.46 -0.43
C ALA A 63 13.35 -12.17 -1.92
N ASP A 64 12.21 -12.08 -2.59
CA ASP A 64 12.18 -11.79 -4.03
C ASP A 64 12.38 -10.31 -4.31
N ARG A 65 11.98 -9.47 -3.40
CA ARG A 65 12.05 -8.03 -3.58
C ARG A 65 12.81 -7.39 -2.41
N ALA A 66 14.03 -7.88 -2.21
CA ALA A 66 14.90 -7.34 -1.17
C ALA A 66 15.16 -5.84 -1.40
N ASP A 67 15.12 -5.40 -2.64
CA ASP A 67 15.25 -3.98 -2.98
C ASP A 67 14.16 -3.16 -2.31
N LEU A 68 12.91 -3.60 -2.41
CA LEU A 68 11.80 -2.88 -1.80
C LEU A 68 11.81 -3.04 -0.28
N ALA A 69 12.14 -4.22 0.21
CA ALA A 69 12.20 -4.43 1.66
C ALA A 69 13.23 -3.49 2.30
N THR A 70 14.35 -3.30 1.64
CA THR A 70 15.38 -2.39 2.13
C THR A 70 14.90 -0.94 2.02
N ARG A 71 14.32 -0.59 0.89
CA ARG A 71 13.86 0.77 0.66
C ARG A 71 12.83 1.20 1.70
N PHE A 72 11.97 0.30 2.13
CA PHE A 72 10.95 0.62 3.12
C PHE A 72 11.35 0.18 4.53
N ALA A 73 12.59 -0.26 4.71
CA ALA A 73 13.09 -0.67 6.02
C ALA A 73 12.18 -1.70 6.68
N VAL A 74 11.79 -2.70 5.91
CA VAL A 74 10.91 -3.76 6.41
C VAL A 74 11.76 -4.75 7.19
N ASP A 75 11.55 -4.85 8.49
CA ASP A 75 12.32 -5.74 9.33
C ASP A 75 11.45 -6.86 9.91
N ARG A 76 10.18 -6.89 9.60
CA ARG A 76 9.30 -7.98 10.03
C ARG A 76 8.17 -8.12 9.03
N THR A 77 7.59 -9.31 8.98
CA THR A 77 6.43 -9.56 8.12
C THR A 77 5.29 -10.10 8.98
N PRO A 78 4.08 -9.74 8.67
CA PRO A 78 3.68 -8.89 7.55
C PRO A 78 3.87 -7.41 7.87
N THR A 79 4.25 -6.65 6.88
CA THR A 79 4.23 -5.20 6.94
C THR A 79 3.46 -4.73 5.73
N VAL A 80 2.53 -3.81 5.93
CA VAL A 80 1.73 -3.27 4.84
C VAL A 80 2.03 -1.80 4.73
N VAL A 81 2.42 -1.37 3.55
CA VAL A 81 2.62 0.05 3.25
C VAL A 81 1.45 0.47 2.39
N LEU A 82 0.79 1.55 2.76
CA LEU A 82 -0.33 2.04 1.97
C LEU A 82 0.18 3.13 1.05
N LEU A 83 -0.18 3.01 -0.21
CA LEU A 83 0.19 3.99 -1.23
C LEU A 83 -1.06 4.74 -1.63
N ASP A 84 -0.90 6.04 -1.88
CA ASP A 84 -2.02 6.85 -2.35
C ASP A 84 -2.18 6.71 -3.86
N SER A 85 -3.03 7.52 -4.44
CA SER A 85 -3.36 7.44 -5.87
C SER A 85 -2.17 7.72 -6.77
N THR A 86 -1.13 8.35 -6.25
CA THR A 86 0.07 8.64 -7.03
C THR A 86 1.17 7.59 -6.81
N GLY A 87 0.92 6.61 -5.94
CA GLY A 87 1.94 5.62 -5.59
C GLY A 87 2.82 6.04 -4.44
N GLU A 88 2.51 7.17 -3.82
CA GLU A 88 3.30 7.68 -2.73
C GLU A 88 2.99 6.92 -1.45
N PRO A 89 4.01 6.44 -0.71
CA PRO A 89 3.74 5.76 0.55
C PRO A 89 3.30 6.77 1.60
N VAL A 90 2.17 6.52 2.22
CA VAL A 90 1.58 7.48 3.15
C VAL A 90 1.24 6.87 4.51
N ALA A 91 1.32 5.58 4.68
CA ALA A 91 1.04 4.94 5.95
C ALA A 91 1.64 3.55 5.99
N ARG A 92 1.78 3.01 7.18
CA ARG A 92 2.39 1.70 7.36
C ARG A 92 1.69 1.00 8.54
N VAL A 93 1.47 -0.28 8.39
CA VAL A 93 0.92 -1.12 9.45
C VAL A 93 1.79 -2.36 9.57
N THR A 94 2.20 -2.71 10.77
CA THR A 94 2.90 -3.98 10.99
C THR A 94 1.97 -4.93 11.71
N GLY A 95 2.06 -6.20 11.39
CA GLY A 95 1.19 -7.22 11.95
C GLY A 95 -0.14 -7.28 11.20
N VAL A 96 -1.03 -8.14 11.68
CA VAL A 96 -2.30 -8.39 10.99
C VAL A 96 -3.29 -7.27 11.33
N PRO A 97 -3.77 -6.53 10.34
CA PRO A 97 -4.76 -5.50 10.63
C PRO A 97 -6.13 -6.14 10.85
N THR A 98 -7.00 -5.44 11.54
CA THR A 98 -8.41 -5.83 11.56
C THR A 98 -9.06 -5.36 10.25
N LEU A 99 -10.16 -5.98 9.91
CA LEU A 99 -10.90 -5.56 8.72
C LEU A 99 -11.34 -4.10 8.84
N ALA A 100 -11.88 -3.73 10.01
CA ALA A 100 -12.32 -2.36 10.23
C ALA A 100 -11.15 -1.38 10.15
N GLY A 101 -10.01 -1.76 10.71
CA GLY A 101 -8.82 -0.90 10.66
C GLY A 101 -8.30 -0.72 9.24
N ALA A 102 -8.29 -1.81 8.46
CA ALA A 102 -7.84 -1.72 7.08
C ALA A 102 -8.78 -0.84 6.26
N ARG A 103 -10.08 -0.98 6.46
CA ARG A 103 -11.05 -0.12 5.76
C ARG A 103 -10.90 1.34 6.14
N ALA A 104 -10.71 1.61 7.43
CA ALA A 104 -10.54 2.98 7.88
C ALA A 104 -9.27 3.58 7.31
N ALA A 105 -8.18 2.80 7.27
CA ALA A 105 -6.93 3.30 6.71
C ALA A 105 -7.08 3.64 5.23
N ALA A 106 -7.74 2.78 4.47
CA ALA A 106 -7.97 3.05 3.05
C ALA A 106 -8.81 4.31 2.87
N GLN A 107 -9.85 4.46 3.68
CA GLN A 107 -10.71 5.64 3.57
C GLN A 107 -9.98 6.92 3.91
N ALA A 108 -9.07 6.87 4.86
CA ALA A 108 -8.30 8.07 5.24
C ALA A 108 -7.38 8.51 4.11
N ILE A 109 -6.96 7.60 3.25
CA ILE A 109 -6.01 7.89 2.20
C ILE A 109 -6.70 8.22 0.88
N ARG A 110 -7.92 7.72 0.68
CA ARG A 110 -8.62 7.96 -0.58
C ARG A 110 -8.78 9.45 -0.80
N PRO A 111 -8.64 9.89 -2.04
CA PRO A 111 -8.86 11.29 -2.31
C PRO A 111 -10.30 11.66 -1.96
N ALA A 112 -10.49 12.85 -1.47
CA ALA A 112 -11.80 13.32 -1.18
C ALA A 112 -12.63 13.24 -2.45
N PRO A 113 -13.90 12.93 -2.36
CA PRO A 113 -14.74 12.94 -3.53
C PRO A 113 -14.74 14.32 -4.13
N ALA A 114 -14.81 14.38 -5.41
CA ALA A 114 -14.84 15.62 -6.05
C ALA A 114 -15.97 16.37 -5.46
N ARG A 115 -15.75 17.58 -4.94
CA ARG A 115 -16.68 18.31 -4.36
C ARG A 115 -17.40 18.85 -5.40
N VAL A 116 -18.39 18.46 -5.59
CA VAL A 116 -19.08 19.00 -6.51
C VAL A 116 -19.59 20.05 -5.94
N HIS A 117 -19.41 20.84 -5.86
CA HIS A 117 -19.87 21.78 -5.32
C HIS A 117 -20.94 22.07 -5.64
N ALA A 118 -21.46 21.81 -5.09
CA ALA A 118 -22.55 22.03 -5.05
C ALA A 118 -22.77 23.27 -5.17
N PRO A 119 -23.33 23.61 -5.81
CA PRO A 119 -23.53 24.85 -5.96
C PRO A 119 -24.36 25.19 -5.02
N ARG A 120 -24.35 25.66 -4.77
CA ARG A 120 -25.02 26.01 -3.99
C ARG A 120 -25.55 26.76 -4.33
#